data_46d967ab83dfcc7104cbdeabbf86051d
#
_entry.id   46d967ab83dfcc7104cbdeabbf86051d
#
_cell.length_a   1.000
_cell.length_b   1.000
_cell.length_c   1.000
_cell.angle_alpha   90.00
_cell.angle_beta   90.00
_cell.angle_gamma   90.00
#
_symmetry.space_group_name_H-M   'P 1'
#
loop_
_entity.id
_entity.type
_entity.pdbx_description
1 polymer ?
#
loop_
_entity_poly.entity_id
_entity_poly.type
_entity_poly.pdbx_seq_one_letter_code
_entity_poly.pdbx_strand_id
1 'polypeptide(L)'
;MSKLGLDKSLISKARSSAKNVALDVQAFIDDHTTVAVERTVCRLLGIDGVNSVEVPLPNVVVDHLVENKLLPMGAAFMLGNAMLELSLSPLEIAEGIDKGEIDLSKLKIHSSKEIEEAIAPVAKAMVERIQKNVDKRNEYLGKFGDKEGPYIYLIVATGNIYEDITQAVAAAKQGADIIAVIRTTGQSLLDYVPYGATTEGFGGTYATQENFRLMRKALDEVGEKENRYIRLCNYCSGLCMPEIAAMGAMERLDVMLNDALYGILFRDINMQRTLVDQYFSRVINGFAGVIINTGEDNYLTTADAIEEAHTVLASQFLNEQFAIEAGLPPAQQGLGHAFEISPDAENGFLFELAQAQMAREIFPKAPLKYMPPTKFMTGNIFRGHVQDALFNMVTILTSQKIHLLGMMTEAIHTPFMSDRALAIENAQYIFRTMKDFGDEIEFKEGGIIRNRANEVLNKAATLLSEIETNGLFATLEKGTFADIKRPFNGGKGLDGVVVKDNVYFNPFIPLMKKEVKDE
;
A
#
# COMPACT_ATOMS: atom_id res chain seq x y z
N MET A 1 17.82 -21.96 -1.31
CA MET A 1 17.63 -23.13 -2.24
C MET A 1 16.15 -23.45 -2.37
N SER A 2 15.70 -23.97 -3.53
CA SER A 2 14.30 -24.39 -3.66
C SER A 2 14.06 -25.66 -2.84
N LYS A 3 13.10 -25.63 -1.90
CA LYS A 3 12.74 -26.76 -1.03
C LYS A 3 11.49 -27.50 -1.51
N LEU A 4 10.65 -26.80 -2.32
CA LEU A 4 9.35 -27.30 -2.76
C LEU A 4 9.40 -28.05 -4.09
N GLY A 5 10.40 -27.77 -4.93
CA GLY A 5 10.47 -28.33 -6.29
C GLY A 5 9.32 -27.84 -7.18
N LEU A 6 8.95 -26.56 -7.09
CA LEU A 6 7.89 -25.97 -7.89
C LEU A 6 8.24 -25.98 -9.38
N ASP A 7 7.22 -26.19 -10.21
CA ASP A 7 7.37 -26.12 -11.67
C ASP A 7 7.62 -24.68 -12.14
N LYS A 8 8.87 -24.42 -12.56
CA LYS A 8 9.30 -23.11 -13.04
C LYS A 8 8.58 -22.67 -14.32
N SER A 9 8.19 -23.62 -15.17
CA SER A 9 7.46 -23.32 -16.40
C SER A 9 6.06 -22.81 -16.09
N LEU A 10 5.42 -23.40 -15.07
CA LEU A 10 4.10 -22.99 -14.59
C LEU A 10 4.14 -21.62 -13.90
N ILE A 11 5.19 -21.35 -13.09
CA ILE A 11 5.42 -20.01 -12.50
C ILE A 11 5.59 -18.97 -13.61
N SER A 12 6.39 -19.26 -14.64
CA SER A 12 6.58 -18.34 -15.77
C SER A 12 5.28 -18.10 -16.53
N LYS A 13 4.47 -19.14 -16.76
CA LYS A 13 3.16 -19.03 -17.40
C LYS A 13 2.21 -18.16 -16.56
N ALA A 14 2.11 -18.41 -15.25
CA ALA A 14 1.28 -17.63 -14.34
C ALA A 14 1.67 -16.14 -14.35
N ARG A 15 2.97 -15.84 -14.32
CA ARG A 15 3.50 -14.49 -14.39
C ARG A 15 3.20 -13.82 -15.75
N SER A 16 3.29 -14.56 -16.85
CA SER A 16 2.93 -14.06 -18.18
C SER A 16 1.45 -13.71 -18.29
N SER A 17 0.56 -14.57 -17.79
CA SER A 17 -0.88 -14.29 -17.77
C SER A 17 -1.20 -13.06 -16.90
N ALA A 18 -0.60 -12.94 -15.71
CA ALA A 18 -0.75 -11.78 -14.86
C ALA A 18 -0.24 -10.48 -15.52
N LYS A 19 0.87 -10.56 -16.27
CA LYS A 19 1.40 -9.43 -17.06
C LYS A 19 0.42 -8.98 -18.14
N ASN A 20 -0.17 -9.90 -18.87
CA ASN A 20 -1.15 -9.58 -19.92
C ASN A 20 -2.40 -8.92 -19.31
N VAL A 21 -2.87 -9.41 -18.15
CA VAL A 21 -3.97 -8.76 -17.39
C VAL A 21 -3.58 -7.35 -16.95
N ALA A 22 -2.36 -7.15 -16.44
CA ALA A 22 -1.90 -5.83 -16.01
C ALA A 22 -1.82 -4.84 -17.18
N LEU A 23 -1.37 -5.28 -18.36
CA LEU A 23 -1.32 -4.46 -19.58
C LEU A 23 -2.72 -4.08 -20.09
N ASP A 24 -3.71 -4.99 -20.02
CA ASP A 24 -5.09 -4.72 -20.38
C ASP A 24 -5.69 -3.63 -19.46
N VAL A 25 -5.47 -3.75 -18.14
CA VAL A 25 -5.90 -2.74 -17.17
C VAL A 25 -5.13 -1.43 -17.36
N GLN A 26 -3.83 -1.47 -17.72
CA GLN A 26 -3.05 -0.27 -17.97
C GLN A 26 -3.59 0.54 -19.14
N ALA A 27 -4.08 -0.11 -20.20
CA ALA A 27 -4.72 0.59 -21.31
C ALA A 27 -5.95 1.42 -20.85
N PHE A 28 -6.75 0.86 -19.93
CA PHE A 28 -7.84 1.61 -19.30
C PHE A 28 -7.32 2.81 -18.47
N ILE A 29 -6.27 2.60 -17.67
CA ILE A 29 -5.65 3.63 -16.82
C ILE A 29 -5.09 4.78 -17.67
N ASP A 30 -4.49 4.45 -18.81
CA ASP A 30 -3.88 5.44 -19.70
C ASP A 30 -4.92 6.41 -20.29
N ASP A 31 -6.15 5.97 -20.47
CA ASP A 31 -7.25 6.78 -20.99
C ASP A 31 -8.01 7.57 -19.91
N HIS A 32 -7.80 7.28 -18.61
CA HIS A 32 -8.62 7.83 -17.53
C HIS A 32 -7.81 8.57 -16.48
N THR A 33 -8.42 9.58 -15.86
CA THR A 33 -7.96 10.21 -14.62
C THR A 33 -9.08 10.24 -13.58
N THR A 34 -8.75 10.66 -12.36
CA THR A 34 -9.71 10.73 -11.27
C THR A 34 -9.55 12.01 -10.45
N VAL A 35 -10.58 12.39 -9.71
CA VAL A 35 -10.50 13.53 -8.77
C VAL A 35 -9.36 13.34 -7.77
N ALA A 36 -9.04 12.10 -7.32
CA ALA A 36 -7.94 11.88 -6.39
C ALA A 36 -6.56 12.02 -7.06
N VAL A 37 -6.40 11.57 -8.30
CA VAL A 37 -5.19 11.83 -9.09
C VAL A 37 -4.97 13.34 -9.22
N GLU A 38 -6.01 14.08 -9.57
CA GLU A 38 -5.89 15.53 -9.81
C GLU A 38 -5.65 16.30 -8.50
N ARG A 39 -6.28 15.93 -7.37
CA ARG A 39 -5.94 16.49 -6.05
C ARG A 39 -4.49 16.18 -5.66
N THR A 40 -4.00 15.00 -6.04
CA THR A 40 -2.60 14.63 -5.81
C THR A 40 -1.66 15.52 -6.63
N VAL A 41 -1.99 15.78 -7.88
CA VAL A 41 -1.24 16.73 -8.73
C VAL A 41 -1.23 18.12 -8.08
N CYS A 42 -2.36 18.61 -7.58
CA CYS A 42 -2.43 19.87 -6.84
C CYS A 42 -1.47 19.89 -5.63
N ARG A 43 -1.46 18.84 -4.80
CA ARG A 43 -0.55 18.74 -3.65
C ARG A 43 0.93 18.74 -4.07
N LEU A 44 1.26 17.99 -5.12
CA LEU A 44 2.62 17.94 -5.65
C LEU A 44 3.04 19.24 -6.33
N LEU A 45 2.11 20.08 -6.76
CA LEU A 45 2.38 21.45 -7.22
C LEU A 45 2.46 22.47 -6.07
N GLY A 46 2.37 22.02 -4.82
CA GLY A 46 2.56 22.86 -3.64
C GLY A 46 1.28 23.48 -3.08
N ILE A 47 0.11 23.04 -3.54
CA ILE A 47 -1.16 23.49 -2.96
C ILE A 47 -1.38 22.72 -1.65
N ASP A 48 -1.37 23.42 -0.53
CA ASP A 48 -1.56 22.89 0.82
C ASP A 48 -2.46 23.83 1.64
N GLY A 49 -2.98 23.34 2.76
CA GLY A 49 -3.85 24.09 3.63
C GLY A 49 -5.35 23.84 3.39
N VAL A 50 -6.14 24.60 4.11
CA VAL A 50 -7.61 24.56 4.08
C VAL A 50 -8.18 25.98 3.97
N ASN A 51 -9.40 26.09 3.49
CA ASN A 51 -10.14 27.35 3.46
C ASN A 51 -10.77 27.67 4.85
N SER A 52 -11.57 28.74 4.91
CA SER A 52 -12.21 29.23 6.15
C SER A 52 -13.25 28.27 6.77
N VAL A 53 -13.68 27.24 6.01
CA VAL A 53 -14.61 26.19 6.45
C VAL A 53 -13.97 24.80 6.46
N GLU A 54 -12.64 24.77 6.54
CA GLU A 54 -11.81 23.58 6.67
C GLU A 54 -11.81 22.62 5.44
N VAL A 55 -12.24 23.08 4.27
CA VAL A 55 -12.13 22.32 3.03
C VAL A 55 -10.68 22.39 2.53
N PRO A 56 -10.02 21.26 2.23
CA PRO A 56 -8.65 21.27 1.68
C PRO A 56 -8.58 22.02 0.35
N LEU A 57 -7.58 22.88 0.18
CA LEU A 57 -7.40 23.66 -1.05
C LEU A 57 -7.23 22.80 -2.31
N PRO A 58 -6.61 21.61 -2.29
CA PRO A 58 -6.64 20.70 -3.43
C PRO A 58 -8.06 20.27 -3.84
N ASN A 59 -8.98 20.08 -2.87
CA ASN A 59 -10.38 19.80 -3.16
C ASN A 59 -11.05 21.03 -3.80
N VAL A 60 -10.85 22.24 -3.27
CA VAL A 60 -11.38 23.48 -3.86
C VAL A 60 -11.03 23.60 -5.35
N VAL A 61 -9.78 23.35 -5.71
CA VAL A 61 -9.35 23.41 -7.11
C VAL A 61 -10.03 22.32 -7.95
N VAL A 62 -10.02 21.08 -7.47
CA VAL A 62 -10.56 19.95 -8.26
C VAL A 62 -12.07 20.02 -8.37
N ASP A 63 -12.79 20.44 -7.31
CA ASP A 63 -14.23 20.67 -7.35
C ASP A 63 -14.57 21.75 -8.38
N HIS A 64 -13.80 22.84 -8.44
CA HIS A 64 -13.94 23.87 -9.47
C HIS A 64 -13.75 23.30 -10.90
N LEU A 65 -12.77 22.38 -11.10
CA LEU A 65 -12.57 21.70 -12.38
C LEU A 65 -13.76 20.79 -12.75
N VAL A 66 -14.31 20.08 -11.77
CA VAL A 66 -15.49 19.20 -11.96
C VAL A 66 -16.72 20.02 -12.34
N GLU A 67 -17.04 21.07 -11.58
CA GLU A 67 -18.20 21.94 -11.79
C GLU A 67 -18.18 22.60 -13.16
N ASN A 68 -17.00 22.99 -13.64
CA ASN A 68 -16.81 23.62 -14.94
C ASN A 68 -16.51 22.64 -16.09
N LYS A 69 -16.54 21.31 -15.84
CA LYS A 69 -16.24 20.24 -16.82
C LYS A 69 -14.81 20.34 -17.41
N LEU A 70 -13.88 20.82 -16.62
CA LEU A 70 -12.47 20.99 -17.00
C LEU A 70 -11.59 19.82 -16.50
N LEU A 71 -12.12 18.93 -15.66
CA LEU A 71 -11.36 17.81 -15.09
C LEU A 71 -10.69 16.91 -16.15
N PRO A 72 -11.29 16.64 -17.33
CA PRO A 72 -10.64 15.90 -18.41
C PRO A 72 -9.32 16.51 -18.92
N MET A 73 -9.15 17.82 -18.80
CA MET A 73 -7.92 18.51 -19.18
C MET A 73 -6.80 18.36 -18.15
N GLY A 74 -7.15 17.99 -16.90
CA GLY A 74 -6.21 17.79 -15.79
C GLY A 74 -5.83 19.06 -15.03
N ALA A 75 -5.55 18.90 -13.75
CA ALA A 75 -5.15 20.00 -12.86
C ALA A 75 -3.82 20.65 -13.29
N ALA A 76 -2.85 19.86 -13.77
CA ALA A 76 -1.58 20.41 -14.22
C ALA A 76 -1.73 21.35 -15.42
N PHE A 77 -2.58 20.99 -16.39
CA PHE A 77 -2.85 21.82 -17.55
C PHE A 77 -3.54 23.14 -17.15
N MET A 78 -4.59 23.04 -16.35
CA MET A 78 -5.39 24.21 -15.96
C MET A 78 -4.63 25.17 -15.04
N LEU A 79 -3.87 24.62 -14.07
CA LEU A 79 -3.03 25.43 -13.18
C LEU A 79 -1.85 26.05 -13.93
N GLY A 80 -1.18 25.31 -14.81
CA GLY A 80 -0.10 25.83 -15.64
C GLY A 80 -0.57 26.96 -16.57
N ASN A 81 -1.77 26.83 -17.14
CA ASN A 81 -2.39 27.90 -17.91
C ASN A 81 -2.67 29.14 -17.06
N ALA A 82 -3.22 28.96 -15.87
CA ALA A 82 -3.49 30.06 -14.95
C ALA A 82 -2.21 30.75 -14.46
N MET A 83 -1.13 30.00 -14.23
CA MET A 83 0.20 30.57 -13.88
C MET A 83 0.71 31.51 -14.98
N LEU A 84 0.55 31.14 -16.24
CA LEU A 84 0.94 31.98 -17.37
C LEU A 84 0.09 33.25 -17.48
N GLU A 85 -1.22 33.10 -17.40
CA GLU A 85 -2.16 34.21 -17.63
C GLU A 85 -2.15 35.21 -16.47
N LEU A 86 -2.00 34.72 -15.22
CA LEU A 86 -2.15 35.52 -14.02
C LEU A 86 -0.80 35.88 -13.34
N SER A 87 0.29 35.21 -13.71
CA SER A 87 1.60 35.34 -13.05
C SER A 87 1.55 35.04 -11.54
N LEU A 88 0.73 34.07 -11.13
CA LEU A 88 0.54 33.63 -9.76
C LEU A 88 1.10 32.21 -9.56
N SER A 89 1.44 31.87 -8.33
CA SER A 89 1.79 30.49 -7.94
C SER A 89 0.55 29.59 -7.87
N PRO A 90 0.70 28.25 -7.93
CA PRO A 90 -0.44 27.33 -7.78
C PRO A 90 -1.24 27.55 -6.49
N LEU A 91 -0.57 27.87 -5.38
CA LEU A 91 -1.24 28.13 -4.10
C LEU A 91 -2.07 29.43 -4.16
N GLU A 92 -1.52 30.50 -4.69
CA GLU A 92 -2.26 31.77 -4.84
C GLU A 92 -3.46 31.61 -5.79
N ILE A 93 -3.33 30.78 -6.83
CA ILE A 93 -4.45 30.43 -7.72
C ILE A 93 -5.55 29.67 -6.93
N ALA A 94 -5.18 28.68 -6.13
CA ALA A 94 -6.13 27.92 -5.30
C ALA A 94 -6.87 28.83 -4.31
N GLU A 95 -6.17 29.73 -3.64
CA GLU A 95 -6.76 30.73 -2.74
C GLU A 95 -7.69 31.73 -3.48
N GLY A 96 -7.32 32.10 -4.70
CA GLY A 96 -8.15 32.97 -5.55
C GLY A 96 -9.44 32.27 -6.03
N ILE A 97 -9.36 30.96 -6.31
CA ILE A 97 -10.55 30.13 -6.63
C ILE A 97 -11.48 30.07 -5.40
N ASP A 98 -10.93 29.80 -4.21
CA ASP A 98 -11.71 29.73 -2.97
C ASP A 98 -12.46 31.04 -2.68
N LYS A 99 -11.81 32.18 -2.93
CA LYS A 99 -12.42 33.51 -2.75
C LYS A 99 -13.40 33.89 -3.87
N GLY A 100 -13.52 33.10 -4.94
CA GLY A 100 -14.33 33.42 -6.11
C GLY A 100 -13.72 34.55 -6.99
N GLU A 101 -12.45 34.87 -6.80
CA GLU A 101 -11.72 35.91 -7.56
C GLU A 101 -11.16 35.35 -8.88
N ILE A 102 -10.89 34.04 -8.93
CA ILE A 102 -10.34 33.34 -10.07
C ILE A 102 -11.32 32.27 -10.56
N ASP A 103 -11.63 32.31 -11.85
CA ASP A 103 -12.43 31.30 -12.54
C ASP A 103 -11.61 30.75 -13.72
N LEU A 104 -11.12 29.53 -13.57
CA LEU A 104 -10.27 28.89 -14.58
C LEU A 104 -10.96 28.72 -15.93
N SER A 105 -12.29 28.62 -15.95
CA SER A 105 -13.07 28.46 -17.18
C SER A 105 -13.08 29.72 -18.07
N LYS A 106 -12.74 30.86 -17.50
CA LYS A 106 -12.73 32.17 -18.19
C LYS A 106 -11.37 32.61 -18.68
N LEU A 107 -10.31 31.87 -18.30
CA LEU A 107 -8.97 32.22 -18.71
C LEU A 107 -8.73 31.88 -20.18
N LYS A 108 -7.92 32.70 -20.85
CA LYS A 108 -7.44 32.40 -22.19
C LYS A 108 -6.51 31.19 -22.13
N ILE A 109 -6.73 30.22 -23.02
CA ILE A 109 -5.88 29.02 -23.09
C ILE A 109 -4.65 29.31 -23.96
N HIS A 110 -3.47 29.05 -23.38
CA HIS A 110 -2.16 29.08 -24.03
C HIS A 110 -1.86 27.76 -24.73
N SER A 111 -0.77 27.67 -25.47
CA SER A 111 -0.37 26.41 -26.08
C SER A 111 0.09 25.39 -25.04
N SER A 112 -0.15 24.10 -25.29
CA SER A 112 0.29 23.02 -24.37
C SER A 112 1.77 23.11 -24.03
N LYS A 113 2.61 23.46 -24.99
CA LYS A 113 4.05 23.62 -24.78
C LYS A 113 4.39 24.73 -23.78
N GLU A 114 3.76 25.91 -23.90
CA GLU A 114 3.96 27.02 -22.96
C GLU A 114 3.50 26.61 -21.55
N ILE A 115 2.37 25.93 -21.45
CA ILE A 115 1.82 25.43 -20.18
C ILE A 115 2.76 24.41 -19.53
N GLU A 116 3.27 23.44 -20.29
CA GLU A 116 4.24 22.47 -19.81
C GLU A 116 5.54 23.14 -19.34
N GLU A 117 6.05 24.12 -20.09
CA GLU A 117 7.24 24.89 -19.70
C GLU A 117 7.03 25.71 -18.41
N ALA A 118 5.82 26.22 -18.17
CA ALA A 118 5.50 26.97 -16.95
C ALA A 118 5.42 26.08 -15.71
N ILE A 119 4.85 24.88 -15.84
CA ILE A 119 4.65 23.97 -14.70
C ILE A 119 5.91 23.17 -14.35
N ALA A 120 6.80 22.93 -15.32
CA ALA A 120 7.97 22.07 -15.17
C ALA A 120 8.90 22.45 -14.00
N PRO A 121 9.22 23.74 -13.74
CA PRO A 121 10.06 24.11 -12.60
C PRO A 121 9.44 23.75 -11.25
N VAL A 122 8.12 23.93 -11.10
CA VAL A 122 7.38 23.63 -9.87
C VAL A 122 7.36 22.12 -9.63
N ALA A 123 7.06 21.33 -10.67
CA ALA A 123 7.07 19.88 -10.59
C ALA A 123 8.47 19.34 -10.24
N LYS A 124 9.54 19.84 -10.87
CA LYS A 124 10.92 19.44 -10.55
C LYS A 124 11.30 19.76 -9.13
N ALA A 125 10.94 20.93 -8.60
CA ALA A 125 11.23 21.29 -7.21
C ALA A 125 10.62 20.33 -6.20
N MET A 126 9.38 19.83 -6.44
CA MET A 126 8.77 18.82 -5.60
C MET A 126 9.45 17.45 -5.71
N VAL A 127 9.80 17.03 -6.92
CA VAL A 127 10.55 15.78 -7.14
C VAL A 127 11.90 15.82 -6.41
N GLU A 128 12.62 16.95 -6.47
CA GLU A 128 13.86 17.16 -5.71
C GLU A 128 13.65 17.13 -4.19
N ARG A 129 12.54 17.68 -3.69
CA ARG A 129 12.15 17.58 -2.26
C ARG A 129 11.98 16.12 -1.83
N ILE A 130 11.26 15.33 -2.63
CA ILE A 130 11.05 13.90 -2.34
C ILE A 130 12.38 13.14 -2.43
N GLN A 131 13.22 13.47 -3.44
CA GLN A 131 14.56 12.85 -3.56
C GLN A 131 15.42 13.08 -2.31
N LYS A 132 15.41 14.28 -1.73
CA LYS A 132 16.11 14.56 -0.46
C LYS A 132 15.65 13.67 0.69
N ASN A 133 14.36 13.29 0.72
CA ASN A 133 13.85 12.34 1.71
C ASN A 133 14.36 10.92 1.46
N VAL A 134 14.47 10.51 0.18
CA VAL A 134 15.09 9.23 -0.18
C VAL A 134 16.56 9.21 0.25
N ASP A 135 17.31 10.27 -0.04
CA ASP A 135 18.72 10.39 0.32
C ASP A 135 18.90 10.36 1.83
N LYS A 136 18.06 11.06 2.58
CA LYS A 136 18.08 11.04 4.05
C LYS A 136 17.79 9.65 4.62
N ARG A 137 16.83 8.90 4.05
CA ARG A 137 16.61 7.48 4.43
C ARG A 137 17.87 6.65 4.21
N ASN A 138 18.49 6.80 3.04
CA ASN A 138 19.69 6.05 2.68
C ASN A 138 20.88 6.41 3.60
N GLU A 139 21.01 7.66 4.01
CA GLU A 139 21.98 8.11 5.01
C GLU A 139 21.77 7.41 6.35
N TYR A 140 20.54 7.34 6.86
CA TYR A 140 20.23 6.62 8.10
C TYR A 140 20.50 5.12 7.99
N LEU A 141 20.11 4.48 6.86
CA LEU A 141 20.40 3.07 6.62
C LEU A 141 21.90 2.81 6.50
N GLY A 142 22.66 3.72 5.88
CA GLY A 142 24.12 3.65 5.83
C GLY A 142 24.78 3.83 7.21
N LYS A 143 24.22 4.70 8.05
CA LYS A 143 24.73 4.98 9.40
C LYS A 143 24.48 3.83 10.38
N PHE A 144 23.26 3.28 10.38
CA PHE A 144 22.84 2.28 11.37
C PHE A 144 22.88 0.84 10.86
N GLY A 145 23.05 0.65 9.57
CA GLY A 145 22.81 -0.63 8.91
C GLY A 145 21.33 -0.94 8.72
N ASP A 146 21.05 -1.92 7.87
CA ASP A 146 19.71 -2.47 7.71
C ASP A 146 19.66 -3.89 8.28
N LYS A 147 18.58 -4.23 8.95
CA LYS A 147 18.35 -5.57 9.50
C LYS A 147 18.08 -6.55 8.35
N GLU A 148 18.70 -7.71 8.37
CA GLU A 148 18.42 -8.75 7.37
C GLU A 148 16.97 -9.26 7.43
N GLY A 149 16.30 -9.12 8.56
CA GLY A 149 14.91 -9.48 8.81
C GLY A 149 14.79 -10.63 9.82
N PRO A 150 13.62 -11.10 10.17
CA PRO A 150 12.33 -10.46 9.91
C PRO A 150 12.22 -9.08 10.59
N TYR A 151 11.54 -8.15 9.93
CA TYR A 151 11.17 -6.89 10.58
C TYR A 151 9.94 -7.12 11.45
N ILE A 152 10.05 -6.80 12.73
CA ILE A 152 8.90 -6.78 13.64
C ILE A 152 8.06 -5.55 13.31
N TYR A 153 6.92 -5.79 12.70
CA TYR A 153 5.96 -4.78 12.27
C TYR A 153 4.82 -4.70 13.29
N LEU A 154 4.70 -3.55 13.94
CA LEU A 154 3.75 -3.35 15.04
C LEU A 154 2.80 -2.20 14.72
N ILE A 155 1.53 -2.36 15.07
CA ILE A 155 0.47 -1.37 14.88
C ILE A 155 0.27 -0.55 16.15
N VAL A 156 0.27 0.79 16.01
CA VAL A 156 -0.23 1.75 16.98
C VAL A 156 -1.32 2.60 16.31
N ALA A 157 -2.50 2.68 16.91
CA ALA A 157 -3.64 3.34 16.28
C ALA A 157 -4.70 3.69 17.33
N THR A 158 -4.39 4.66 18.20
CA THR A 158 -5.28 5.05 19.31
C THR A 158 -6.37 6.03 18.90
N GLY A 159 -6.22 6.71 17.76
CA GLY A 159 -7.04 7.83 17.33
C GLY A 159 -6.44 9.19 17.66
N ASN A 160 -5.37 9.23 18.46
CA ASN A 160 -4.69 10.43 18.88
C ASN A 160 -3.21 10.33 18.54
N ILE A 161 -2.71 11.20 17.65
CA ILE A 161 -1.33 11.15 17.18
C ILE A 161 -0.30 11.28 18.30
N TYR A 162 -0.59 12.05 19.33
CA TYR A 162 0.35 12.24 20.44
C TYR A 162 0.45 11.00 21.34
N GLU A 163 -0.65 10.29 21.53
CA GLU A 163 -0.66 9.01 22.23
C GLU A 163 0.01 7.93 21.36
N ASP A 164 -0.25 7.94 20.06
CA ASP A 164 0.43 7.02 19.12
C ASP A 164 1.94 7.19 19.16
N ILE A 165 2.45 8.42 19.25
CA ILE A 165 3.88 8.71 19.39
C ILE A 165 4.43 8.09 20.67
N THR A 166 3.74 8.22 21.80
CA THR A 166 4.14 7.63 23.08
C THR A 166 4.28 6.11 22.96
N GLN A 167 3.27 5.47 22.38
CA GLN A 167 3.24 4.02 22.18
C GLN A 167 4.26 3.54 21.13
N ALA A 168 4.46 4.30 20.06
CA ALA A 168 5.46 4.02 19.02
C ALA A 168 6.88 4.06 19.58
N VAL A 169 7.20 5.08 20.37
CA VAL A 169 8.52 5.21 21.02
C VAL A 169 8.76 4.05 21.99
N ALA A 170 7.75 3.64 22.76
CA ALA A 170 7.85 2.49 23.66
C ALA A 170 8.12 1.18 22.87
N ALA A 171 7.37 0.94 21.80
CA ALA A 171 7.52 -0.23 20.95
C ALA A 171 8.89 -0.27 20.23
N ALA A 172 9.36 0.88 19.73
CA ALA A 172 10.69 0.99 19.11
C ALA A 172 11.81 0.62 20.09
N LYS A 173 11.76 1.10 21.35
CA LYS A 173 12.70 0.72 22.39
C LYS A 173 12.68 -0.77 22.75
N GLN A 174 11.54 -1.43 22.59
CA GLN A 174 11.37 -2.87 22.82
C GLN A 174 11.85 -3.71 21.63
N GLY A 175 12.10 -3.11 20.48
CA GLY A 175 12.64 -3.81 19.31
C GLY A 175 11.75 -3.87 18.08
N ALA A 176 10.64 -3.14 18.03
CA ALA A 176 9.86 -2.99 16.80
C ALA A 176 10.69 -2.28 15.72
N ASP A 177 10.62 -2.77 14.48
CA ASP A 177 11.40 -2.28 13.34
C ASP A 177 10.53 -1.41 12.39
N ILE A 178 9.23 -1.70 12.33
CA ILE A 178 8.23 -0.96 11.54
C ILE A 178 7.08 -0.59 12.47
N ILE A 179 6.77 0.69 12.55
CA ILE A 179 5.60 1.19 13.27
C ILE A 179 4.54 1.59 12.25
N ALA A 180 3.38 0.94 12.32
CA ALA A 180 2.23 1.29 11.52
C ALA A 180 1.26 2.16 12.30
N VAL A 181 0.91 3.32 11.73
CA VAL A 181 -0.24 4.10 12.16
C VAL A 181 -1.37 3.83 11.17
N ILE A 182 -2.31 2.97 11.56
CA ILE A 182 -3.47 2.67 10.72
C ILE A 182 -4.37 3.90 10.67
N ARG A 183 -4.73 4.35 9.45
CA ARG A 183 -5.74 5.38 9.32
C ARG A 183 -7.09 4.92 9.86
N THR A 184 -7.91 5.85 10.30
CA THR A 184 -9.26 5.52 10.78
C THR A 184 -10.05 4.77 9.70
N THR A 185 -10.88 3.82 10.11
CA THR A 185 -11.66 2.98 9.18
C THR A 185 -12.53 3.85 8.25
N GLY A 186 -13.13 4.92 8.77
CA GLY A 186 -13.97 5.84 8.00
C GLY A 186 -13.21 6.63 6.94
N GLN A 187 -11.94 6.95 7.16
CA GLN A 187 -11.14 7.75 6.22
C GLN A 187 -11.00 7.11 4.83
N SER A 188 -11.08 5.78 4.73
CA SER A 188 -11.04 5.10 3.42
C SER A 188 -12.18 5.51 2.48
N LEU A 189 -13.27 6.00 3.03
CA LEU A 189 -14.47 6.42 2.32
C LEU A 189 -14.63 7.94 2.23
N LEU A 190 -13.69 8.71 2.80
CA LEU A 190 -13.65 10.16 2.63
C LEU A 190 -12.98 10.51 1.32
N ASP A 191 -13.63 11.34 0.51
CA ASP A 191 -13.05 11.87 -0.73
C ASP A 191 -12.33 13.20 -0.50
N TYR A 192 -11.67 13.31 0.64
CA TYR A 192 -10.75 14.38 1.05
C TYR A 192 -9.80 13.87 2.15
N VAL A 193 -8.68 14.52 2.32
CA VAL A 193 -7.73 14.23 3.42
C VAL A 193 -7.87 15.31 4.49
N PRO A 194 -8.18 14.95 5.75
CA PRO A 194 -8.20 15.90 6.87
C PRO A 194 -6.86 16.64 7.01
N TYR A 195 -6.92 17.86 7.54
CA TYR A 195 -5.74 18.72 7.70
C TYR A 195 -5.27 18.78 9.17
N GLY A 196 -3.97 18.90 9.35
CA GLY A 196 -3.35 19.12 10.66
C GLY A 196 -3.17 17.87 11.52
N ALA A 197 -2.75 18.10 12.76
CA ALA A 197 -2.62 17.05 13.78
C ALA A 197 -4.01 16.68 14.31
N THR A 198 -4.26 15.37 14.49
CA THR A 198 -5.58 14.87 14.90
C THR A 198 -5.52 14.08 16.21
N THR A 199 -6.56 14.24 17.03
CA THR A 199 -6.68 13.63 18.37
C THR A 199 -7.94 12.79 18.53
N GLU A 200 -8.79 12.69 17.51
CA GLU A 200 -10.14 12.13 17.58
C GLU A 200 -10.41 11.13 16.44
N GLY A 201 -9.53 10.15 16.27
CA GLY A 201 -9.76 9.06 15.33
C GLY A 201 -10.54 7.92 15.97
N PHE A 202 -11.37 7.22 15.17
CA PHE A 202 -12.06 6.00 15.56
C PHE A 202 -11.62 4.82 14.68
N GLY A 203 -11.17 3.75 15.32
CA GLY A 203 -10.61 2.58 14.61
C GLY A 203 -9.30 2.88 13.87
N GLY A 204 -8.55 3.86 14.36
CA GLY A 204 -7.28 4.32 13.84
C GLY A 204 -7.10 5.83 13.97
N THR A 205 -5.92 6.32 13.61
CA THR A 205 -5.56 7.74 13.61
C THR A 205 -5.57 8.26 12.18
N TYR A 206 -6.06 9.48 11.94
CA TYR A 206 -6.14 10.00 10.57
C TYR A 206 -4.78 10.05 9.89
N ALA A 207 -4.73 9.61 8.65
CA ALA A 207 -3.60 9.83 7.75
C ALA A 207 -3.65 11.28 7.27
N THR A 208 -2.87 12.15 7.90
CA THR A 208 -2.66 13.54 7.50
C THR A 208 -1.16 13.78 7.33
N GLN A 209 -0.78 14.78 6.54
CA GLN A 209 0.63 15.10 6.36
C GLN A 209 1.29 15.50 7.68
N GLU A 210 0.59 16.23 8.54
CA GLU A 210 1.09 16.64 9.84
C GLU A 210 1.30 15.45 10.79
N ASN A 211 0.36 14.49 10.82
CA ASN A 211 0.52 13.27 11.62
C ASN A 211 1.74 12.45 11.15
N PHE A 212 1.98 12.39 9.83
CA PHE A 212 3.17 11.75 9.29
C PHE A 212 4.45 12.44 9.74
N ARG A 213 4.48 13.77 9.67
CA ARG A 213 5.62 14.59 10.07
C ARG A 213 5.95 14.43 11.55
N LEU A 214 4.94 14.48 12.41
CA LEU A 214 5.09 14.32 13.86
C LEU A 214 5.62 12.93 14.22
N MET A 215 5.01 11.88 13.67
CA MET A 215 5.45 10.51 13.92
C MET A 215 6.85 10.26 13.36
N ARG A 216 7.15 10.71 12.14
CA ARG A 216 8.48 10.56 11.54
C ARG A 216 9.57 11.20 12.40
N LYS A 217 9.32 12.40 12.91
CA LYS A 217 10.23 13.09 13.82
C LYS A 217 10.48 12.26 15.09
N ALA A 218 9.42 11.75 15.72
CA ALA A 218 9.54 10.95 16.93
C ALA A 218 10.32 9.64 16.69
N LEU A 219 10.09 8.98 15.55
CA LEU A 219 10.81 7.75 15.19
C LEU A 219 12.28 8.02 14.84
N ASP A 220 12.63 9.17 14.26
CA ASP A 220 14.02 9.56 14.07
C ASP A 220 14.72 9.78 15.43
N GLU A 221 14.08 10.49 16.35
CA GLU A 221 14.63 10.78 17.68
C GLU A 221 14.87 9.51 18.52
N VAL A 222 13.93 8.54 18.48
CA VAL A 222 14.13 7.27 19.17
C VAL A 222 15.13 6.39 18.43
N GLY A 223 15.13 6.38 17.10
CA GLY A 223 16.07 5.61 16.27
C GLY A 223 17.52 6.03 16.50
N GLU A 224 17.80 7.33 16.62
CA GLU A 224 19.13 7.85 16.99
C GLU A 224 19.58 7.34 18.37
N LYS A 225 18.67 7.28 19.35
CA LYS A 225 18.98 6.79 20.71
C LYS A 225 19.21 5.27 20.75
N GLU A 226 18.44 4.53 19.98
CA GLU A 226 18.51 3.06 19.89
C GLU A 226 19.55 2.58 18.84
N ASN A 227 20.20 3.51 18.14
CA ASN A 227 21.17 3.24 17.07
C ASN A 227 20.58 2.33 15.97
N ARG A 228 19.32 2.60 15.56
CA ARG A 228 18.59 1.85 14.54
C ARG A 228 17.72 2.77 13.68
N TYR A 229 17.47 2.40 12.42
CA TYR A 229 16.45 3.05 11.62
C TYR A 229 15.09 2.40 11.88
N ILE A 230 14.13 3.17 12.39
CA ILE A 230 12.74 2.71 12.64
C ILE A 230 11.88 3.16 11.48
N ARG A 231 11.27 2.21 10.77
CA ARG A 231 10.41 2.49 9.61
C ARG A 231 9.02 2.94 10.03
N LEU A 232 8.49 3.92 9.30
CA LEU A 232 7.11 4.39 9.45
C LEU A 232 6.22 3.79 8.36
N CYS A 233 5.12 3.18 8.76
CA CYS A 233 4.10 2.64 7.88
C CYS A 233 2.75 3.34 8.09
N ASN A 234 2.00 3.53 7.00
CA ASN A 234 0.61 3.96 7.05
C ASN A 234 -0.22 3.26 5.96
N TYR A 235 -1.54 3.44 6.01
CA TYR A 235 -2.46 2.87 5.05
C TYR A 235 -2.91 3.95 4.06
N CYS A 236 -2.69 3.72 2.77
CA CYS A 236 -3.08 4.63 1.69
C CYS A 236 -4.12 4.04 0.72
N SER A 237 -4.75 2.93 1.05
CA SER A 237 -5.91 2.42 0.29
C SER A 237 -7.17 3.24 0.57
N GLY A 238 -8.08 3.39 -0.40
CA GLY A 238 -9.32 4.18 -0.24
C GLY A 238 -9.43 5.28 -1.29
N LEU A 239 -10.39 6.21 -1.12
CA LEU A 239 -10.70 7.27 -2.09
C LEU A 239 -9.60 8.36 -2.23
N CYS A 240 -8.64 8.42 -1.30
CA CYS A 240 -7.51 9.35 -1.33
C CYS A 240 -6.16 8.64 -1.48
N MET A 241 -6.14 7.48 -2.10
CA MET A 241 -4.95 6.63 -2.22
C MET A 241 -3.70 7.39 -2.72
N PRO A 242 -3.71 8.08 -3.88
CA PRO A 242 -2.53 8.77 -4.37
C PRO A 242 -2.17 10.02 -3.55
N GLU A 243 -3.15 10.71 -2.96
CA GLU A 243 -2.89 11.86 -2.08
C GLU A 243 -2.09 11.44 -0.83
N ILE A 244 -2.49 10.34 -0.18
CA ILE A 244 -1.79 9.81 0.99
C ILE A 244 -0.38 9.34 0.60
N ALA A 245 -0.21 8.73 -0.59
CA ALA A 245 1.10 8.36 -1.09
C ALA A 245 2.02 9.58 -1.30
N ALA A 246 1.50 10.67 -1.86
CA ALA A 246 2.25 11.92 -2.05
C ALA A 246 2.67 12.54 -0.71
N MET A 247 1.75 12.65 0.25
CA MET A 247 2.06 13.14 1.59
C MET A 247 3.11 12.26 2.28
N GLY A 248 2.99 10.93 2.14
CA GLY A 248 3.97 10.00 2.67
C GLY A 248 5.36 10.17 2.06
N ALA A 249 5.44 10.39 0.76
CA ALA A 249 6.70 10.66 0.07
C ALA A 249 7.34 11.99 0.55
N MET A 250 6.52 13.02 0.76
CA MET A 250 6.96 14.32 1.28
C MET A 250 7.43 14.27 2.73
N GLU A 251 6.94 13.32 3.54
CA GLU A 251 7.28 13.17 4.97
C GLU A 251 8.12 11.91 5.25
N ARG A 252 8.72 11.30 4.24
CA ARG A 252 9.64 10.15 4.34
C ARG A 252 9.02 8.94 5.05
N LEU A 253 7.84 8.51 4.63
CA LEU A 253 7.31 7.21 4.99
C LEU A 253 8.10 6.09 4.27
N ASP A 254 8.11 4.90 4.87
CA ASP A 254 8.93 3.77 4.41
C ASP A 254 8.10 2.62 3.88
N VAL A 255 6.88 2.46 4.39
CA VAL A 255 5.98 1.35 4.05
C VAL A 255 4.56 1.90 3.93
N MET A 256 3.80 1.43 2.94
CA MET A 256 2.39 1.81 2.77
C MET A 256 1.52 0.65 2.34
N LEU A 257 0.37 0.45 2.99
CA LEU A 257 -0.67 -0.42 2.44
C LEU A 257 -1.20 0.23 1.16
N ASN A 258 -1.06 -0.45 0.04
CA ASN A 258 -1.45 0.02 -1.28
C ASN A 258 -1.94 -1.14 -2.15
N ASP A 259 -3.25 -1.39 -2.14
CA ASP A 259 -3.89 -2.45 -2.91
C ASP A 259 -5.29 -2.03 -3.35
N ALA A 260 -5.50 -1.92 -4.67
CA ALA A 260 -6.79 -1.59 -5.26
C ALA A 260 -7.84 -2.67 -4.94
N LEU A 261 -7.49 -3.95 -5.05
CA LEU A 261 -8.44 -5.04 -4.83
C LEU A 261 -8.96 -5.03 -3.39
N TYR A 262 -8.14 -4.68 -2.41
CA TYR A 262 -8.61 -4.49 -1.03
C TYR A 262 -9.69 -3.41 -0.93
N GLY A 263 -9.49 -2.25 -1.55
CA GLY A 263 -10.46 -1.16 -1.60
C GLY A 263 -11.76 -1.55 -2.32
N ILE A 264 -11.62 -2.24 -3.44
CA ILE A 264 -12.75 -2.73 -4.25
C ILE A 264 -13.56 -3.76 -3.44
N LEU A 265 -12.92 -4.80 -2.93
CA LEU A 265 -13.61 -5.92 -2.28
C LEU A 265 -14.19 -5.52 -0.91
N PHE A 266 -13.40 -4.89 -0.04
CA PHE A 266 -13.74 -4.72 1.38
C PHE A 266 -14.24 -3.31 1.75
N ARG A 267 -14.22 -2.34 0.84
CA ARG A 267 -14.69 -0.97 1.07
C ARG A 267 -15.74 -0.52 0.06
N ASP A 268 -16.09 -1.37 -0.89
CA ASP A 268 -17.07 -1.06 -1.94
C ASP A 268 -16.69 0.19 -2.73
N ILE A 269 -15.40 0.37 -3.01
CA ILE A 269 -14.91 1.45 -3.86
C ILE A 269 -14.95 0.97 -5.31
N ASN A 270 -15.37 1.84 -6.22
CA ASN A 270 -15.45 1.51 -7.64
C ASN A 270 -14.11 1.02 -8.19
N MET A 271 -14.14 -0.02 -9.01
CA MET A 271 -12.93 -0.66 -9.52
C MET A 271 -12.17 0.23 -10.52
N GLN A 272 -12.87 1.00 -11.35
CA GLN A 272 -12.24 1.93 -12.29
C GLN A 272 -11.47 3.01 -11.53
N ARG A 273 -12.12 3.63 -10.53
CA ARG A 273 -11.53 4.62 -9.66
C ARG A 273 -10.25 4.09 -8.98
N THR A 274 -10.37 2.94 -8.35
CA THR A 274 -9.31 2.40 -7.49
C THR A 274 -8.07 1.97 -8.28
N LEU A 275 -8.25 1.40 -9.48
CA LEU A 275 -7.11 0.97 -10.31
C LEU A 275 -6.34 2.15 -10.89
N VAL A 276 -7.03 3.23 -11.31
CA VAL A 276 -6.39 4.47 -11.77
C VAL A 276 -5.62 5.12 -10.61
N ASP A 277 -6.25 5.25 -9.43
CA ASP A 277 -5.64 5.82 -8.23
C ASP A 277 -4.41 5.02 -7.78
N GLN A 278 -4.48 3.68 -7.83
CA GLN A 278 -3.37 2.80 -7.47
C GLN A 278 -2.14 3.02 -8.34
N TYR A 279 -2.33 3.12 -9.65
CA TYR A 279 -1.20 3.31 -10.57
C TYR A 279 -0.37 4.54 -10.21
N PHE A 280 -1.01 5.70 -10.07
CA PHE A 280 -0.28 6.93 -9.74
C PHE A 280 0.32 6.88 -8.32
N SER A 281 -0.40 6.33 -7.35
CA SER A 281 0.14 6.13 -6.01
C SER A 281 1.38 5.22 -6.00
N ARG A 282 1.42 4.20 -6.85
CA ARG A 282 2.58 3.31 -7.00
C ARG A 282 3.76 3.97 -7.70
N VAL A 283 3.53 4.81 -8.71
CA VAL A 283 4.59 5.63 -9.32
C VAL A 283 5.27 6.50 -8.26
N ILE A 284 4.50 7.17 -7.41
CA ILE A 284 5.02 8.00 -6.31
C ILE A 284 5.80 7.14 -5.31
N ASN A 285 5.22 6.02 -4.86
CA ASN A 285 5.86 5.11 -3.91
C ASN A 285 7.15 4.51 -4.46
N GLY A 286 7.17 4.14 -5.75
CA GLY A 286 8.34 3.61 -6.44
C GLY A 286 9.49 4.62 -6.45
N PHE A 287 9.21 5.87 -6.79
CA PHE A 287 10.19 6.95 -6.76
C PHE A 287 10.72 7.21 -5.36
N ALA A 288 9.81 7.31 -4.38
CA ALA A 288 10.14 7.60 -2.99
C ALA A 288 10.80 6.43 -2.23
N GLY A 289 11.01 5.27 -2.86
CA GLY A 289 11.62 4.09 -2.22
C GLY A 289 10.75 3.48 -1.13
N VAL A 290 9.43 3.66 -1.20
CA VAL A 290 8.45 3.12 -0.25
C VAL A 290 8.13 1.68 -0.60
N ILE A 291 8.13 0.78 0.39
CA ILE A 291 7.66 -0.59 0.23
C ILE A 291 6.13 -0.58 0.28
N ILE A 292 5.48 -1.07 -0.77
CA ILE A 292 4.03 -1.25 -0.71
C ILE A 292 3.71 -2.55 0.03
N ASN A 293 2.72 -2.52 0.92
CA ASN A 293 2.05 -3.71 1.44
C ASN A 293 0.77 -3.94 0.66
N THR A 294 0.56 -5.15 0.17
CA THR A 294 -0.67 -5.52 -0.51
C THR A 294 -1.61 -6.29 0.43
N GLY A 295 -2.87 -6.37 0.10
CA GLY A 295 -3.94 -6.78 1.03
C GLY A 295 -4.52 -8.16 0.76
N GLU A 296 -3.85 -9.01 -0.02
CA GLU A 296 -4.31 -10.34 -0.42
C GLU A 296 -4.57 -11.27 0.77
N ASP A 297 -3.83 -11.06 1.85
CA ASP A 297 -4.04 -11.72 3.13
C ASP A 297 -5.48 -11.59 3.65
N ASN A 298 -6.14 -10.47 3.37
CA ASN A 298 -7.52 -10.22 3.83
C ASN A 298 -8.57 -11.07 3.08
N TYR A 299 -8.25 -11.66 1.94
CA TYR A 299 -9.20 -12.53 1.23
C TYR A 299 -9.53 -13.78 2.05
N LEU A 300 -8.58 -14.26 2.84
CA LEU A 300 -8.74 -15.43 3.68
C LEU A 300 -9.50 -15.16 4.98
N THR A 301 -9.73 -13.90 5.34
CA THR A 301 -10.53 -13.56 6.54
C THR A 301 -12.01 -13.89 6.36
N THR A 302 -12.51 -13.92 5.13
CA THR A 302 -13.90 -14.23 4.80
C THR A 302 -14.09 -15.57 4.11
N ALA A 303 -13.02 -16.13 3.52
CA ALA A 303 -13.02 -17.40 2.80
C ALA A 303 -12.29 -18.52 3.58
N ASP A 304 -12.40 -19.75 3.12
CA ASP A 304 -11.62 -20.87 3.64
C ASP A 304 -10.19 -20.81 3.13
N ALA A 305 -9.22 -20.74 4.05
CA ALA A 305 -7.80 -20.57 3.70
C ALA A 305 -7.21 -21.82 3.00
N ILE A 306 -7.81 -22.98 3.15
CA ILE A 306 -7.38 -24.20 2.45
C ILE A 306 -7.92 -24.20 1.02
N GLU A 307 -9.19 -23.91 0.82
CA GLU A 307 -9.83 -23.97 -0.49
C GLU A 307 -9.41 -22.77 -1.37
N GLU A 308 -9.29 -21.57 -0.77
CA GLU A 308 -9.11 -20.31 -1.50
C GLU A 308 -7.65 -19.79 -1.54
N ALA A 309 -6.67 -20.57 -1.05
CA ALA A 309 -5.25 -20.15 -1.07
C ALA A 309 -4.75 -19.75 -2.47
N HIS A 310 -5.29 -20.37 -3.52
CA HIS A 310 -4.93 -20.07 -4.91
C HIS A 310 -5.35 -18.68 -5.36
N THR A 311 -6.42 -18.10 -4.80
CA THR A 311 -6.86 -16.74 -5.11
C THR A 311 -5.90 -15.71 -4.56
N VAL A 312 -5.32 -15.96 -3.38
CA VAL A 312 -4.26 -15.14 -2.78
C VAL A 312 -3.02 -15.15 -3.67
N LEU A 313 -2.56 -16.32 -4.08
CA LEU A 313 -1.39 -16.43 -4.95
C LEU A 313 -1.62 -15.77 -6.32
N ALA A 314 -2.79 -15.95 -6.92
CA ALA A 314 -3.14 -15.29 -8.17
C ALA A 314 -3.12 -13.77 -8.03
N SER A 315 -3.69 -13.23 -6.94
CA SER A 315 -3.67 -11.80 -6.65
C SER A 315 -2.25 -11.27 -6.38
N GLN A 316 -1.37 -12.06 -5.75
CA GLN A 316 0.04 -11.68 -5.59
C GLN A 316 0.75 -11.53 -6.95
N PHE A 317 0.51 -12.43 -7.91
CA PHE A 317 1.03 -12.28 -9.27
C PHE A 317 0.48 -11.02 -9.96
N LEU A 318 -0.82 -10.73 -9.82
CA LEU A 318 -1.42 -9.51 -10.37
C LEU A 318 -0.80 -8.26 -9.75
N ASN A 319 -0.68 -8.22 -8.43
CA ASN A 319 -0.07 -7.09 -7.70
C ASN A 319 1.42 -6.90 -8.03
N GLU A 320 2.18 -8.00 -8.23
CA GLU A 320 3.56 -7.95 -8.73
C GLU A 320 3.61 -7.21 -10.08
N GLN A 321 2.74 -7.59 -11.03
CA GLN A 321 2.77 -7.00 -12.37
C GLN A 321 2.26 -5.55 -12.38
N PHE A 322 1.20 -5.22 -11.66
CA PHE A 322 0.78 -3.82 -11.46
C PHE A 322 1.87 -2.95 -10.83
N ALA A 323 2.67 -3.51 -9.92
CA ALA A 323 3.78 -2.79 -9.31
C ALA A 323 4.91 -2.54 -10.32
N ILE A 324 5.27 -3.54 -11.11
CA ILE A 324 6.28 -3.44 -12.17
C ILE A 324 5.87 -2.39 -13.20
N GLU A 325 4.61 -2.41 -13.68
CA GLU A 325 4.08 -1.41 -14.62
C GLU A 325 4.14 0.02 -14.07
N ALA A 326 4.02 0.19 -12.77
CA ALA A 326 4.16 1.49 -12.09
C ALA A 326 5.61 1.86 -11.71
N GLY A 327 6.59 1.03 -12.04
CA GLY A 327 8.01 1.30 -11.78
C GLY A 327 8.51 0.92 -10.38
N LEU A 328 7.81 0.02 -9.65
CA LEU A 328 8.30 -0.49 -8.37
C LEU A 328 9.14 -1.77 -8.57
N PRO A 329 10.41 -1.76 -8.15
CA PRO A 329 11.22 -2.97 -8.19
C PRO A 329 10.73 -4.03 -7.18
N PRO A 330 11.05 -5.32 -7.37
CA PRO A 330 10.65 -6.40 -6.46
C PRO A 330 10.99 -6.14 -4.99
N ALA A 331 12.10 -5.44 -4.70
CA ALA A 331 12.50 -5.08 -3.34
C ALA A 331 11.54 -4.11 -2.62
N GLN A 332 10.62 -3.48 -3.33
CA GLN A 332 9.58 -2.60 -2.77
C GLN A 332 8.18 -3.26 -2.74
N GLN A 333 8.08 -4.55 -3.04
CA GLN A 333 6.80 -5.26 -3.15
C GLN A 333 6.57 -6.16 -1.93
N GLY A 334 5.94 -5.61 -0.90
CA GLY A 334 5.48 -6.34 0.28
C GLY A 334 4.19 -7.10 0.00
N LEU A 335 4.24 -8.08 -0.94
CA LEU A 335 3.07 -8.88 -1.30
C LEU A 335 2.53 -9.63 -0.07
N GLY A 336 1.22 -9.53 0.16
CA GLY A 336 0.58 -10.00 1.37
C GLY A 336 0.25 -11.49 1.33
N HIS A 337 0.47 -12.17 2.44
CA HIS A 337 -0.11 -13.48 2.74
C HIS A 337 -0.29 -13.64 4.26
N ALA A 338 -1.00 -14.69 4.70
CA ALA A 338 -1.42 -14.80 6.10
C ALA A 338 -1.31 -16.22 6.64
N PHE A 339 -1.19 -16.31 7.97
CA PHE A 339 -1.32 -17.53 8.75
C PHE A 339 -2.78 -17.67 9.19
N GLU A 340 -3.66 -18.12 8.29
CA GLU A 340 -5.12 -18.08 8.49
C GLU A 340 -5.82 -19.43 8.27
N ILE A 341 -5.07 -20.55 8.29
CA ILE A 341 -5.66 -21.88 8.29
C ILE A 341 -6.20 -22.16 9.69
N SER A 342 -7.39 -22.75 9.75
CA SER A 342 -8.02 -23.08 11.03
C SER A 342 -7.07 -23.88 11.93
N PRO A 343 -6.85 -23.46 13.20
CA PRO A 343 -6.01 -24.20 14.15
C PRO A 343 -6.61 -25.58 14.52
N ASP A 344 -7.86 -25.83 14.14
CA ASP A 344 -8.54 -27.13 14.35
C ASP A 344 -8.41 -28.03 13.08
N ALA A 345 -7.82 -27.53 11.98
CA ALA A 345 -7.56 -28.33 10.78
C ALA A 345 -6.40 -29.30 11.01
N GLU A 346 -6.63 -30.59 10.71
CA GLU A 346 -5.57 -31.59 10.75
C GLU A 346 -4.45 -31.19 9.76
N ASN A 347 -3.20 -31.26 10.22
CA ASN A 347 -2.02 -30.81 9.44
C ASN A 347 -2.01 -29.32 9.03
N GLY A 348 -2.85 -28.46 9.63
CA GLY A 348 -2.94 -27.04 9.32
C GLY A 348 -1.57 -26.34 9.31
N PHE A 349 -0.69 -26.63 10.26
CA PHE A 349 0.66 -26.09 10.32
C PHE A 349 1.52 -26.47 9.09
N LEU A 350 1.35 -27.69 8.54
CA LEU A 350 2.07 -28.09 7.31
C LEU A 350 1.57 -27.32 6.08
N PHE A 351 0.29 -26.99 6.06
CA PHE A 351 -0.30 -26.17 4.98
C PHE A 351 0.16 -24.72 5.08
N GLU A 352 0.30 -24.16 6.30
CA GLU A 352 0.89 -22.83 6.51
C GLU A 352 2.36 -22.78 6.05
N LEU A 353 3.17 -23.79 6.37
CA LEU A 353 4.53 -23.91 5.87
C LEU A 353 4.57 -23.99 4.35
N ALA A 354 3.67 -24.74 3.73
CA ALA A 354 3.58 -24.86 2.27
C ALA A 354 3.29 -23.51 1.63
N GLN A 355 2.32 -22.77 2.16
CA GLN A 355 1.89 -21.47 1.66
C GLN A 355 3.00 -20.42 1.77
N ALA A 356 3.60 -20.30 2.96
CA ALA A 356 4.65 -19.32 3.22
C ALA A 356 5.93 -19.60 2.42
N GLN A 357 6.35 -20.86 2.35
CA GLN A 357 7.52 -21.26 1.56
C GLN A 357 7.27 -21.08 0.05
N MET A 358 6.07 -21.38 -0.44
CA MET A 358 5.69 -21.20 -1.84
C MET A 358 5.78 -19.73 -2.25
N ALA A 359 5.19 -18.82 -1.47
CA ALA A 359 5.28 -17.39 -1.72
C ALA A 359 6.74 -16.92 -1.74
N ARG A 360 7.58 -17.37 -0.79
CA ARG A 360 9.01 -17.04 -0.75
C ARG A 360 9.78 -17.54 -1.97
N GLU A 361 9.50 -18.74 -2.47
CA GLU A 361 10.20 -19.30 -3.65
C GLU A 361 9.75 -18.65 -4.96
N ILE A 362 8.49 -18.23 -5.07
CA ILE A 362 7.94 -17.55 -6.25
C ILE A 362 8.40 -16.09 -6.32
N PHE A 363 8.46 -15.40 -5.16
CA PHE A 363 8.82 -13.98 -5.05
C PHE A 363 10.10 -13.78 -4.20
N PRO A 364 11.27 -14.29 -4.65
CA PRO A 364 12.46 -14.38 -3.80
C PRO A 364 13.05 -13.02 -3.40
N LYS A 365 12.86 -11.97 -4.20
CA LYS A 365 13.36 -10.62 -3.95
C LYS A 365 12.37 -9.72 -3.20
N ALA A 366 11.09 -10.12 -3.15
CA ALA A 366 10.03 -9.34 -2.50
C ALA A 366 10.13 -9.45 -0.96
N PRO A 367 9.97 -8.35 -0.23
CA PRO A 367 10.03 -8.39 1.24
C PRO A 367 8.78 -9.00 1.89
N LEU A 368 7.91 -9.62 1.19
CA LEU A 368 6.67 -10.29 1.60
C LEU A 368 6.14 -9.88 2.99
N LYS A 369 4.89 -9.44 3.04
CA LYS A 369 4.19 -9.14 4.30
C LYS A 369 3.45 -10.38 4.78
N TYR A 370 3.70 -10.81 6.01
CA TYR A 370 3.06 -11.97 6.60
C TYR A 370 2.20 -11.58 7.80
N MET A 371 0.90 -11.93 7.74
CA MET A 371 -0.13 -11.59 8.72
C MET A 371 -0.33 -12.70 9.75
N PRO A 372 -0.60 -12.34 11.04
CA PRO A 372 -0.86 -13.29 12.11
C PRO A 372 -2.24 -13.96 12.00
N PRO A 373 -2.51 -15.01 12.78
CA PRO A 373 -3.78 -15.76 12.79
C PRO A 373 -4.95 -15.00 13.42
N THR A 374 -5.27 -13.83 12.94
CA THR A 374 -6.28 -12.91 13.50
C THR A 374 -7.69 -13.50 13.49
N LYS A 375 -8.07 -14.20 12.41
CA LYS A 375 -9.40 -14.78 12.22
C LYS A 375 -9.80 -15.77 13.34
N PHE A 376 -8.85 -16.51 13.87
CA PHE A 376 -9.08 -17.57 14.85
C PHE A 376 -8.66 -17.23 16.27
N MET A 377 -8.31 -15.98 16.53
CA MET A 377 -8.05 -15.50 17.88
C MET A 377 -9.34 -15.52 18.71
N THR A 378 -9.22 -15.94 19.96
CA THR A 378 -10.33 -16.03 20.92
C THR A 378 -9.94 -15.37 22.25
N GLY A 379 -10.85 -15.31 23.22
CA GLY A 379 -10.53 -14.84 24.57
C GLY A 379 -9.59 -15.79 25.36
N ASN A 380 -9.19 -16.93 24.80
CA ASN A 380 -8.19 -17.80 25.41
C ASN A 380 -6.77 -17.34 25.04
N ILE A 381 -6.18 -16.54 25.91
CA ILE A 381 -4.83 -15.97 25.70
C ILE A 381 -3.72 -17.02 25.58
N PHE A 382 -3.86 -18.18 26.21
CA PHE A 382 -2.87 -19.27 26.10
C PHE A 382 -2.93 -19.90 24.70
N ARG A 383 -4.12 -20.12 24.16
CA ARG A 383 -4.30 -20.57 22.78
C ARG A 383 -3.75 -19.53 21.80
N GLY A 384 -4.09 -18.26 22.01
CA GLY A 384 -3.59 -17.16 21.19
C GLY A 384 -2.05 -17.09 21.19
N HIS A 385 -1.43 -17.20 22.36
CA HIS A 385 0.03 -17.23 22.49
C HIS A 385 0.68 -18.39 21.70
N VAL A 386 0.08 -19.60 21.74
CA VAL A 386 0.57 -20.73 20.95
C VAL A 386 0.41 -20.50 19.45
N GLN A 387 -0.72 -19.93 19.01
CA GLN A 387 -0.93 -19.58 17.59
C GLN A 387 0.10 -18.55 17.11
N ASP A 388 0.35 -17.50 17.89
CA ASP A 388 1.40 -16.50 17.59
C ASP A 388 2.80 -17.13 17.56
N ALA A 389 3.09 -18.07 18.47
CA ALA A 389 4.36 -18.78 18.47
C ALA A 389 4.55 -19.62 17.20
N LEU A 390 3.53 -20.36 16.77
CA LEU A 390 3.57 -21.12 15.51
C LEU A 390 3.73 -20.21 14.29
N PHE A 391 3.04 -19.08 14.26
CA PHE A 391 3.20 -18.05 13.24
C PHE A 391 4.63 -17.49 13.19
N ASN A 392 5.20 -17.14 14.35
CA ASN A 392 6.59 -16.70 14.46
C ASN A 392 7.57 -17.76 13.93
N MET A 393 7.31 -19.04 14.21
CA MET A 393 8.11 -20.16 13.69
C MET A 393 8.04 -20.24 12.16
N VAL A 394 6.86 -20.20 11.55
CA VAL A 394 6.75 -20.20 10.08
C VAL A 394 7.47 -19.01 9.46
N THR A 395 7.37 -17.83 10.07
CA THR A 395 8.06 -16.63 9.62
C THR A 395 9.57 -16.85 9.47
N ILE A 396 10.22 -17.35 10.52
CA ILE A 396 11.68 -17.56 10.50
C ILE A 396 12.09 -18.75 9.62
N LEU A 397 11.33 -19.83 9.63
CA LEU A 397 11.58 -21.03 8.82
C LEU A 397 11.52 -20.78 7.31
N THR A 398 10.68 -19.84 6.90
CA THR A 398 10.45 -19.51 5.48
C THR A 398 11.02 -18.15 5.06
N SER A 399 11.85 -17.54 5.91
CA SER A 399 12.55 -16.27 5.67
C SER A 399 11.60 -15.12 5.24
N GLN A 400 10.46 -14.97 5.91
CA GLN A 400 9.56 -13.84 5.67
C GLN A 400 10.20 -12.54 6.17
N LYS A 401 10.05 -11.44 5.41
CA LYS A 401 10.76 -10.19 5.71
C LYS A 401 9.95 -9.25 6.59
N ILE A 402 8.65 -9.05 6.30
CA ILE A 402 7.78 -8.15 7.05
C ILE A 402 6.82 -8.99 7.90
N HIS A 403 7.08 -9.06 9.19
CA HIS A 403 6.30 -9.85 10.14
C HIS A 403 5.35 -8.97 10.93
N LEU A 404 4.07 -8.94 10.55
CA LEU A 404 3.05 -8.25 11.35
C LEU A 404 2.82 -9.02 12.65
N LEU A 405 3.07 -8.34 13.76
CA LEU A 405 3.09 -8.97 15.07
C LEU A 405 1.68 -9.36 15.54
N GLY A 406 1.46 -10.62 15.82
CA GLY A 406 0.23 -11.13 16.43
C GLY A 406 0.17 -10.83 17.92
N MET A 407 -1.05 -10.64 18.44
CA MET A 407 -1.29 -10.29 19.85
C MET A 407 -2.30 -11.26 20.46
N MET A 408 -1.91 -12.01 21.46
CA MET A 408 -2.76 -12.99 22.14
C MET A 408 -4.02 -12.40 22.77
N THR A 409 -4.10 -11.08 22.93
CA THR A 409 -5.22 -10.36 23.53
C THR A 409 -6.11 -9.62 22.52
N GLU A 410 -5.82 -9.68 21.22
CA GLU A 410 -6.52 -8.87 20.22
C GLU A 410 -8.03 -9.13 20.10
N ALA A 411 -8.48 -10.35 20.46
CA ALA A 411 -9.90 -10.68 20.49
C ALA A 411 -10.62 -10.24 21.79
N ILE A 412 -9.91 -9.66 22.75
CA ILE A 412 -10.45 -9.26 24.05
C ILE A 412 -10.62 -7.74 24.11
N HIS A 413 -9.57 -7.01 23.72
CA HIS A 413 -9.50 -5.54 23.77
C HIS A 413 -8.42 -5.03 22.80
N THR A 414 -8.42 -3.74 22.53
CA THR A 414 -7.29 -3.09 21.86
C THR A 414 -6.02 -3.33 22.67
N PRO A 415 -4.94 -3.87 22.07
CA PRO A 415 -3.73 -4.25 22.80
C PRO A 415 -3.10 -3.08 23.56
N PHE A 416 -2.79 -3.31 24.83
CA PHE A 416 -2.03 -2.38 25.66
C PHE A 416 -0.52 -2.43 25.32
N MET A 417 0.24 -1.49 25.86
CA MET A 417 1.71 -1.49 25.69
C MET A 417 2.35 -2.77 26.26
N SER A 418 1.80 -3.31 27.36
CA SER A 418 2.25 -4.58 27.94
C SER A 418 2.05 -5.77 27.00
N ASP A 419 0.90 -5.82 26.32
CA ASP A 419 0.60 -6.91 25.40
C ASP A 419 1.55 -6.90 24.21
N ARG A 420 1.83 -5.71 23.69
CA ARG A 420 2.81 -5.49 22.62
C ARG A 420 4.22 -5.87 23.05
N ALA A 421 4.62 -5.53 24.28
CA ALA A 421 5.92 -5.92 24.83
C ALA A 421 6.09 -7.45 24.87
N LEU A 422 5.08 -8.16 25.38
CA LEU A 422 5.09 -9.63 25.44
C LEU A 422 5.11 -10.27 24.05
N ALA A 423 4.37 -9.71 23.10
CA ALA A 423 4.36 -10.19 21.72
C ALA A 423 5.73 -9.99 21.04
N ILE A 424 6.38 -8.83 21.23
CA ILE A 424 7.73 -8.56 20.73
C ILE A 424 8.73 -9.55 21.35
N GLU A 425 8.66 -9.77 22.67
CA GLU A 425 9.53 -10.72 23.37
C GLU A 425 9.38 -12.14 22.82
N ASN A 426 8.14 -12.60 22.62
CA ASN A 426 7.86 -13.92 22.03
C ASN A 426 8.45 -14.05 20.62
N ALA A 427 8.23 -13.07 19.75
CA ALA A 427 8.76 -13.08 18.39
C ALA A 427 10.30 -13.08 18.40
N GLN A 428 10.94 -12.20 19.18
CA GLN A 428 12.39 -12.11 19.29
C GLN A 428 13.02 -13.40 19.86
N TYR A 429 12.36 -14.02 20.84
CA TYR A 429 12.81 -15.29 21.39
C TYR A 429 12.86 -16.37 20.30
N ILE A 430 11.77 -16.55 19.56
CA ILE A 430 11.67 -17.57 18.49
C ILE A 430 12.66 -17.26 17.36
N PHE A 431 12.71 -16.01 16.88
CA PHE A 431 13.60 -15.63 15.78
C PHE A 431 15.07 -15.86 16.13
N ARG A 432 15.47 -15.62 17.39
CA ARG A 432 16.84 -15.87 17.85
C ARG A 432 17.14 -17.35 18.01
N THR A 433 16.24 -18.10 18.64
CA THR A 433 16.49 -19.53 18.94
C THR A 433 16.39 -20.42 17.72
N MET A 434 15.65 -20.00 16.69
CA MET A 434 15.43 -20.74 15.46
C MET A 434 16.07 -20.09 14.23
N LYS A 435 17.05 -19.18 14.42
CA LYS A 435 17.58 -18.31 13.37
C LYS A 435 17.95 -19.06 12.08
N ASP A 436 18.69 -20.13 12.19
CA ASP A 436 19.20 -20.89 11.04
C ASP A 436 18.44 -22.20 10.81
N PHE A 437 17.37 -22.45 11.59
CA PHE A 437 16.64 -23.72 11.54
C PHE A 437 15.98 -23.96 10.16
N GLY A 438 15.57 -22.91 9.47
CA GLY A 438 15.05 -23.02 8.10
C GLY A 438 16.06 -23.65 7.14
N ASP A 439 17.34 -23.42 7.29
CA ASP A 439 18.38 -23.97 6.40
C ASP A 439 18.75 -25.41 6.74
N GLU A 440 18.44 -25.87 7.96
CA GLU A 440 18.70 -27.23 8.44
C GLU A 440 17.59 -28.24 8.07
N ILE A 441 16.48 -27.79 7.45
CA ILE A 441 15.35 -28.66 7.10
C ILE A 441 15.08 -28.70 5.61
N GLU A 442 14.70 -29.89 5.12
CA GLU A 442 14.16 -30.12 3.78
C GLU A 442 12.76 -30.71 3.85
N PHE A 443 11.95 -30.39 2.86
CA PHE A 443 10.60 -30.98 2.76
C PHE A 443 10.64 -32.29 1.98
N LYS A 444 9.99 -33.32 2.53
CA LYS A 444 9.92 -34.66 1.94
C LYS A 444 9.33 -34.59 0.52
N GLU A 445 9.99 -35.23 -0.44
CA GLU A 445 9.45 -35.43 -1.79
C GLU A 445 8.15 -36.24 -1.74
N GLY A 446 7.10 -35.77 -2.45
CA GLY A 446 5.75 -36.35 -2.38
C GLY A 446 5.07 -36.18 -1.02
N GLY A 447 5.65 -35.42 -0.09
CA GLY A 447 5.05 -35.09 1.21
C GLY A 447 3.98 -34.01 1.12
N ILE A 448 3.24 -33.84 2.22
CA ILE A 448 2.09 -32.91 2.33
C ILE A 448 2.48 -31.50 1.88
N ILE A 449 3.60 -30.96 2.35
CA ILE A 449 4.04 -29.57 2.09
C ILE A 449 4.28 -29.34 0.59
N ARG A 450 5.06 -30.24 -0.07
CA ARG A 450 5.34 -30.11 -1.52
C ARG A 450 4.09 -30.32 -2.36
N ASN A 451 3.26 -31.29 -2.01
CA ASN A 451 2.02 -31.57 -2.75
C ASN A 451 1.05 -30.39 -2.65
N ARG A 452 0.89 -29.82 -1.45
CA ARG A 452 0.02 -28.65 -1.22
C ARG A 452 0.50 -27.44 -2.01
N ALA A 453 1.79 -27.11 -1.97
CA ALA A 453 2.33 -25.96 -2.70
C ALA A 453 2.11 -26.09 -4.22
N ASN A 454 2.35 -27.29 -4.79
CA ASN A 454 2.13 -27.53 -6.21
C ASN A 454 0.64 -27.50 -6.59
N GLU A 455 -0.26 -28.01 -5.72
CA GLU A 455 -1.71 -27.90 -5.92
C GLU A 455 -2.16 -26.46 -6.02
N VAL A 456 -1.75 -25.61 -5.05
CA VAL A 456 -2.12 -24.18 -5.02
C VAL A 456 -1.57 -23.44 -6.23
N LEU A 457 -0.30 -23.69 -6.61
CA LEU A 457 0.30 -23.09 -7.81
C LEU A 457 -0.46 -23.47 -9.09
N ASN A 458 -0.85 -24.73 -9.26
CA ASN A 458 -1.63 -25.19 -10.41
C ASN A 458 -3.00 -24.48 -10.49
N LYS A 459 -3.73 -24.40 -9.37
CA LYS A 459 -5.03 -23.70 -9.29
C LYS A 459 -4.86 -22.21 -9.59
N ALA A 460 -3.82 -21.55 -9.05
CA ALA A 460 -3.54 -20.14 -9.29
C ALA A 460 -3.20 -19.84 -10.76
N ALA A 461 -2.38 -20.68 -11.39
CA ALA A 461 -2.04 -20.54 -12.81
C ALA A 461 -3.26 -20.74 -13.72
N THR A 462 -4.15 -21.66 -13.38
CA THR A 462 -5.43 -21.86 -14.07
C THR A 462 -6.31 -20.62 -13.95
N LEU A 463 -6.50 -20.11 -12.73
CA LEU A 463 -7.27 -18.89 -12.46
C LEU A 463 -6.71 -17.69 -13.23
N LEU A 464 -5.39 -17.48 -13.23
CA LEU A 464 -4.77 -16.39 -13.99
C LEU A 464 -5.02 -16.50 -15.50
N SER A 465 -5.00 -17.71 -16.08
CA SER A 465 -5.35 -17.91 -17.48
C SER A 465 -6.83 -17.62 -17.77
N GLU A 466 -7.72 -17.88 -16.82
CA GLU A 466 -9.13 -17.53 -16.89
C GLU A 466 -9.34 -16.01 -16.82
N ILE A 467 -8.61 -15.33 -15.91
CA ILE A 467 -8.65 -13.86 -15.77
C ILE A 467 -8.11 -13.19 -17.05
N GLU A 468 -7.01 -13.71 -17.61
CA GLU A 468 -6.45 -13.21 -18.88
C GLU A 468 -7.48 -13.30 -20.02
N THR A 469 -8.26 -14.38 -20.07
CA THR A 469 -9.26 -14.59 -21.11
C THR A 469 -10.52 -13.73 -20.92
N ASN A 470 -10.97 -13.57 -19.68
CA ASN A 470 -12.26 -12.92 -19.37
C ASN A 470 -12.11 -11.42 -19.05
N GLY A 471 -10.91 -10.97 -18.72
CA GLY A 471 -10.61 -9.65 -18.16
C GLY A 471 -10.79 -9.56 -16.64
N LEU A 472 -9.99 -8.69 -16.01
CA LEU A 472 -10.03 -8.50 -14.55
C LEU A 472 -11.37 -7.90 -14.10
N PHE A 473 -11.89 -6.91 -14.80
CA PHE A 473 -13.14 -6.25 -14.44
C PHE A 473 -14.32 -7.25 -14.40
N ALA A 474 -14.47 -8.08 -15.42
CA ALA A 474 -15.49 -9.12 -15.46
C ALA A 474 -15.29 -10.20 -14.37
N THR A 475 -14.05 -10.47 -14.00
CA THR A 475 -13.70 -11.41 -12.92
C THR A 475 -14.15 -10.86 -11.55
N LEU A 476 -13.96 -9.57 -11.30
CA LEU A 476 -14.43 -8.88 -10.09
C LEU A 476 -15.97 -8.82 -10.03
N GLU A 477 -16.64 -8.62 -11.16
CA GLU A 477 -18.10 -8.67 -11.22
C GLU A 477 -18.67 -10.06 -10.87
N LYS A 478 -17.98 -11.13 -11.24
CA LYS A 478 -18.36 -12.51 -10.90
C LYS A 478 -18.15 -12.86 -9.42
N GLY A 479 -17.31 -12.15 -8.70
CA GLY A 479 -17.01 -12.41 -7.29
C GLY A 479 -15.93 -13.48 -7.07
N THR A 480 -15.03 -13.66 -8.00
CA THR A 480 -13.96 -14.68 -7.95
C THR A 480 -13.05 -14.53 -6.72
N PHE A 481 -12.83 -13.33 -6.23
CA PHE A 481 -12.03 -13.07 -5.04
C PHE A 481 -12.93 -12.90 -3.81
N ALA A 482 -12.72 -13.69 -2.78
CA ALA A 482 -13.44 -13.68 -1.50
C ALA A 482 -14.97 -13.83 -1.61
N ASP A 483 -15.50 -14.36 -2.73
CA ASP A 483 -16.95 -14.45 -3.06
C ASP A 483 -17.66 -13.08 -2.98
N ILE A 484 -16.94 -11.99 -3.28
CA ILE A 484 -17.47 -10.63 -3.24
C ILE A 484 -17.65 -10.09 -4.66
N LYS A 485 -18.91 -9.92 -5.08
CA LYS A 485 -19.27 -9.34 -6.38
C LYS A 485 -19.22 -7.83 -6.34
N ARG A 486 -18.60 -7.22 -7.35
CA ARG A 486 -18.51 -5.76 -7.50
C ARG A 486 -18.87 -5.35 -8.92
N PRO A 487 -19.96 -4.59 -9.14
CA PRO A 487 -20.34 -4.17 -10.49
C PRO A 487 -19.35 -3.13 -11.04
N PHE A 488 -19.07 -3.21 -12.34
CA PHE A 488 -18.17 -2.28 -13.04
C PHE A 488 -18.60 -0.82 -12.88
N ASN A 489 -19.91 -0.56 -13.03
CA ASN A 489 -20.50 0.76 -12.89
C ASN A 489 -21.16 0.97 -11.51
N GLY A 490 -20.58 0.39 -10.46
CA GLY A 490 -21.08 0.52 -9.09
C GLY A 490 -19.97 0.84 -8.11
N GLY A 491 -20.33 0.96 -6.83
CA GLY A 491 -19.39 1.31 -5.77
C GLY A 491 -19.15 2.81 -5.63
N LYS A 492 -18.40 3.20 -4.60
CA LYS A 492 -18.16 4.60 -4.23
C LYS A 492 -17.06 5.22 -5.10
N GLY A 493 -17.23 6.49 -5.48
CA GLY A 493 -16.24 7.29 -6.19
C GLY A 493 -16.20 7.12 -7.70
N LEU A 494 -17.17 6.42 -8.29
CA LEU A 494 -17.29 6.30 -9.76
C LEU A 494 -17.47 7.65 -10.45
N ASP A 495 -18.23 8.54 -9.86
CA ASP A 495 -18.49 9.90 -10.35
C ASP A 495 -17.22 10.78 -10.44
N GLY A 496 -16.18 10.39 -9.75
CA GLY A 496 -14.86 11.03 -9.83
C GLY A 496 -13.94 10.47 -10.93
N VAL A 497 -14.40 9.57 -11.81
CA VAL A 497 -13.62 9.00 -12.92
C VAL A 497 -14.01 9.67 -14.23
N VAL A 498 -13.03 10.15 -14.99
CA VAL A 498 -13.25 10.79 -16.29
C VAL A 498 -12.24 10.31 -17.34
N VAL A 499 -12.68 10.34 -18.61
CA VAL A 499 -11.78 10.12 -19.75
C VAL A 499 -10.92 11.37 -19.95
N LYS A 500 -9.64 11.20 -20.16
CA LYS A 500 -8.68 12.29 -20.43
C LYS A 500 -8.97 12.97 -21.77
N ASP A 501 -8.80 14.28 -21.79
CA ASP A 501 -8.75 15.08 -23.03
C ASP A 501 -7.39 14.95 -23.72
N ASN A 502 -7.31 15.32 -24.99
CA ASN A 502 -6.08 15.29 -25.79
C ASN A 502 -4.97 16.22 -25.27
N VAL A 503 -5.32 17.23 -24.47
CA VAL A 503 -4.35 18.16 -23.85
C VAL A 503 -3.90 17.74 -22.47
N TYR A 504 -4.48 16.67 -21.94
CA TYR A 504 -4.16 16.16 -20.60
C TYR A 504 -2.69 15.77 -20.49
N PHE A 505 -2.03 16.20 -19.42
CA PHE A 505 -0.74 15.66 -19.00
C PHE A 505 -0.61 15.67 -17.48
N ASN A 506 0.16 14.71 -16.97
CA ASN A 506 0.58 14.67 -15.58
C ASN A 506 2.13 14.76 -15.55
N PRO A 507 2.73 15.87 -15.08
CA PRO A 507 4.18 16.07 -15.15
C PRO A 507 4.95 15.13 -14.22
N PHE A 508 4.31 14.55 -13.21
CA PHE A 508 4.98 13.73 -12.20
C PHE A 508 5.21 12.29 -12.66
N ILE A 509 4.32 11.73 -13.50
CA ILE A 509 4.51 10.36 -13.99
C ILE A 509 5.85 10.21 -14.72
N PRO A 510 6.18 11.00 -15.75
CA PRO A 510 7.46 10.87 -16.44
C PRO A 510 8.68 11.25 -15.57
N LEU A 511 8.50 12.11 -14.56
CA LEU A 511 9.59 12.52 -13.66
C LEU A 511 9.88 11.47 -12.57
N MET A 512 8.91 10.65 -12.19
CA MET A 512 9.01 9.73 -11.06
C MET A 512 9.05 8.25 -11.49
N LYS A 513 8.44 7.87 -12.60
CA LYS A 513 8.38 6.46 -13.03
C LYS A 513 9.78 5.96 -13.37
N LYS A 514 10.20 4.90 -12.68
CA LYS A 514 11.46 4.21 -12.93
C LYS A 514 11.24 3.04 -13.90
N GLU A 515 12.20 2.81 -14.78
CA GLU A 515 12.21 1.57 -15.56
C GLU A 515 12.63 0.40 -14.66
N VAL A 516 11.75 -0.57 -14.51
CA VAL A 516 12.06 -1.85 -13.85
C VAL A 516 12.48 -2.82 -14.93
N LYS A 517 13.73 -3.26 -14.92
CA LYS A 517 14.19 -4.30 -15.84
C LYS A 517 13.63 -5.65 -15.38
N ASP A 518 12.95 -6.34 -16.26
CA ASP A 518 12.63 -7.76 -16.11
C ASP A 518 13.96 -8.54 -16.04
N GLU A 519 14.36 -8.99 -14.83
CA GLU A 519 15.53 -9.86 -14.63
C GLU A 519 15.12 -11.33 -14.59
#